data_ab384fbfea3a7877d82415e151546f50
#
_entry.id   ab384fbfea3a7877d82415e151546f50
#
_cell.length_a   1.000
_cell.length_b   1.000
_cell.length_c   1.000
_cell.angle_alpha   90.00
_cell.angle_beta   90.00
_cell.angle_gamma   90.00
#
_symmetry.space_group_name_H-M   'P 1'
#
loop_
_entity.id
_entity.type
_entity.pdbx_description
1 polymer ?
#
loop_
_entity_poly.entity_id
_entity_poly.type
_entity_poly.pdbx_seq_one_letter_code
_entity_poly.pdbx_strand_id
1 'polypeptide(L)'
;FTNARDAEAPARTVKNQSKEPFGDAVASGIQVKTGQRIDAAKGECINYIQLGSSNSGSAAPDTTTKLPFDRLDITIRMTPLSNTRVRLDFLKGRVQNPNAFLPTLRDFQFQFPPAALGDFLARLRGKDPRVEPPAYFDILYIDNDLRVHRTGEGKVFVQQRDGN
;
A
#
# COMPACT_ATOMS: atom_id res chain seq x y z
N PHE A 1 -26.62 -17.40 -4.35
CA PHE A 1 -27.11 -16.35 -3.45
C PHE A 1 -26.46 -16.57 -2.10
N THR A 2 -25.35 -15.88 -1.82
CA THR A 2 -24.70 -16.06 -0.52
C THR A 2 -24.11 -14.74 -0.06
N ASN A 3 -24.47 -14.38 1.15
CA ASN A 3 -24.12 -13.24 1.94
C ASN A 3 -22.65 -12.80 1.79
N ALA A 4 -22.48 -11.56 1.34
CA ALA A 4 -21.26 -10.80 1.56
C ALA A 4 -21.09 -10.59 3.07
N ARG A 5 -20.20 -11.34 3.70
CA ARG A 5 -19.69 -11.04 5.03
C ARG A 5 -18.39 -10.26 4.87
N ASP A 6 -18.32 -9.17 5.58
CA ASP A 6 -17.24 -8.21 5.67
C ASP A 6 -15.88 -8.88 5.72
N ALA A 7 -15.08 -8.62 4.70
CA ALA A 7 -13.78 -9.23 4.55
C ALA A 7 -12.68 -8.20 4.75
N GLU A 8 -12.14 -8.15 5.94
CA GLU A 8 -10.89 -7.49 6.27
C GLU A 8 -9.76 -8.49 6.05
N ALA A 9 -8.86 -8.23 5.10
CA ALA A 9 -7.81 -9.18 4.74
C ALA A 9 -6.40 -8.61 4.89
N PRO A 10 -5.47 -9.35 5.48
CA PRO A 10 -4.07 -9.02 5.54
C PRO A 10 -3.25 -9.48 4.35
N ALA A 11 -2.16 -8.77 4.14
CA ALA A 11 -1.19 -9.05 3.12
C ALA A 11 -0.14 -10.05 3.61
N ARG A 12 0.09 -11.09 2.85
CA ARG A 12 1.23 -11.99 3.02
C ARG A 12 2.27 -11.71 1.94
N THR A 13 3.53 -11.65 2.35
CA THR A 13 4.68 -11.41 1.50
C THR A 13 4.86 -12.55 0.50
N VAL A 14 4.69 -12.27 -0.79
CA VAL A 14 5.16 -13.15 -1.87
C VAL A 14 6.59 -12.74 -2.17
N LYS A 15 7.54 -13.66 -2.01
CA LYS A 15 8.92 -13.48 -2.47
C LYS A 15 8.93 -13.45 -4.00
N ASN A 16 8.89 -12.29 -4.59
CA ASN A 16 9.24 -12.07 -5.98
C ASN A 16 10.62 -11.41 -6.03
N GLN A 17 11.57 -12.03 -6.69
CA GLN A 17 12.92 -11.51 -6.97
C GLN A 17 12.89 -10.42 -8.06
N SER A 18 12.12 -9.38 -7.87
CA SER A 18 12.33 -8.12 -8.57
C SER A 18 12.96 -7.18 -7.53
N LYS A 19 13.94 -6.36 -7.92
CA LYS A 19 14.55 -5.33 -7.06
C LYS A 19 13.44 -4.55 -6.36
N GLU A 20 13.05 -5.04 -5.19
CA GLU A 20 12.06 -4.39 -4.36
C GLU A 20 12.71 -3.16 -3.74
N PRO A 21 12.01 -2.03 -3.61
CA PRO A 21 12.56 -0.81 -3.02
C PRO A 21 13.06 -0.98 -1.58
N PHE A 22 12.80 -2.14 -0.97
CA PHE A 22 13.25 -2.48 0.38
C PHE A 22 14.13 -3.74 0.45
N GLY A 23 14.61 -4.25 -0.71
CA GLY A 23 15.44 -5.48 -0.74
C GLY A 23 16.71 -5.36 0.11
N ASP A 24 17.36 -4.19 0.09
CA ASP A 24 18.56 -3.93 0.89
C ASP A 24 18.23 -3.83 2.40
N ALA A 25 17.04 -3.33 2.75
CA ALA A 25 16.58 -3.28 4.13
C ALA A 25 16.33 -4.69 4.69
N VAL A 26 15.73 -5.58 3.91
CA VAL A 26 15.52 -6.98 4.29
C VAL A 26 16.85 -7.73 4.45
N ALA A 27 17.82 -7.46 3.56
CA ALA A 27 19.17 -8.02 3.69
C ALA A 27 19.90 -7.55 4.96
N SER A 28 19.52 -6.40 5.50
CA SER A 28 20.07 -5.84 6.75
C SER A 28 19.36 -6.33 8.01
N GLY A 29 18.50 -7.35 7.94
CA GLY A 29 17.76 -7.90 9.08
C GLY A 29 16.56 -7.03 9.51
N ILE A 30 16.14 -6.07 8.72
CA ILE A 30 14.93 -5.27 8.94
C ILE A 30 13.72 -6.10 8.54
N GLN A 31 12.77 -6.24 9.46
CA GLN A 31 11.47 -6.83 9.11
C GLN A 31 10.59 -5.78 8.44
N VAL A 32 10.09 -6.10 7.27
CA VAL A 32 9.13 -5.26 6.54
C VAL A 32 7.76 -5.94 6.60
N LYS A 33 6.81 -5.28 7.26
CA LYS A 33 5.41 -5.69 7.26
C LYS A 33 4.62 -4.74 6.39
N THR A 34 3.90 -5.27 5.42
CA THR A 34 2.98 -4.50 4.59
C THR A 34 1.56 -4.99 4.79
N GLY A 35 0.60 -4.11 4.62
CA GLY A 35 -0.80 -4.50 4.71
C GLY A 35 -1.72 -3.43 4.17
N GLN A 36 -3.00 -3.78 4.16
CA GLN A 36 -4.05 -2.92 3.66
C GLN A 36 -5.25 -2.97 4.60
N ARG A 37 -5.80 -1.81 4.94
CA ARG A 37 -7.06 -1.67 5.66
C ARG A 37 -8.07 -1.01 4.74
N ILE A 38 -9.23 -1.62 4.56
CA ILE A 38 -10.29 -1.12 3.69
C ILE A 38 -11.44 -0.61 4.55
N ASP A 39 -11.86 0.64 4.30
CA ASP A 39 -13.09 1.23 4.80
C ASP A 39 -14.09 1.29 3.63
N ALA A 40 -14.92 0.26 3.54
CA ALA A 40 -15.89 0.13 2.45
C ALA A 40 -16.95 1.24 2.50
N ALA A 41 -17.31 1.73 3.69
CA ALA A 41 -18.32 2.78 3.85
C ALA A 41 -17.84 4.12 3.25
N LYS A 42 -16.53 4.39 3.32
CA LYS A 42 -15.92 5.59 2.73
C LYS A 42 -15.38 5.37 1.32
N GLY A 43 -15.32 4.12 0.85
CA GLY A 43 -14.62 3.78 -0.39
C GLY A 43 -13.12 4.09 -0.30
N GLU A 44 -12.53 3.99 0.88
CA GLU A 44 -11.13 4.29 1.14
C GLU A 44 -10.36 3.06 1.56
N CYS A 45 -9.07 3.08 1.26
CA CYS A 45 -8.13 2.06 1.69
C CYS A 45 -6.87 2.74 2.22
N ILE A 46 -6.29 2.17 3.26
CA ILE A 46 -5.01 2.58 3.80
C ILE A 46 -4.01 1.47 3.54
N ASN A 47 -3.07 1.70 2.64
CA ASN A 47 -1.90 0.84 2.48
C ASN A 47 -0.87 1.25 3.50
N TYR A 48 -0.31 0.31 4.25
CA TYR A 48 0.74 0.60 5.21
C TYR A 48 1.98 -0.25 4.97
N ILE A 49 3.12 0.36 5.28
CA ILE A 49 4.42 -0.28 5.37
C ILE A 49 4.93 -0.01 6.78
N GLN A 50 5.26 -1.06 7.51
CA GLN A 50 5.85 -0.99 8.84
C GLN A 50 7.21 -1.65 8.81
N LEU A 51 8.22 -0.91 9.27
CA LEU A 51 9.57 -1.40 9.44
C LEU A 51 9.78 -1.77 10.91
N GLY A 52 10.32 -2.93 11.18
CA GLY A 52 10.62 -3.41 12.52
C GLY A 52 12.05 -3.93 12.60
N SER A 53 12.65 -3.79 13.77
CA SER A 53 13.88 -4.52 14.07
C SER A 53 13.52 -5.95 14.45
N SER A 54 14.21 -6.93 13.89
CA SER A 54 14.03 -8.34 14.25
C SER A 54 14.69 -8.61 15.61
N ASN A 55 14.10 -8.11 16.71
CA ASN A 55 14.51 -8.51 18.05
C ASN A 55 13.88 -9.86 18.42
N SER A 56 14.30 -10.93 17.77
CA SER A 56 14.15 -12.28 18.29
C SER A 56 15.47 -12.68 18.95
N GLY A 57 15.54 -12.43 20.25
CA GLY A 57 16.41 -13.06 21.24
C GLY A 57 17.86 -13.34 20.85
N SER A 58 18.77 -12.66 21.57
CA SER A 58 20.18 -12.93 21.67
C SER A 58 21.12 -12.03 20.85
N ALA A 59 21.97 -11.34 21.65
CA ALA A 59 23.07 -10.46 21.27
C ALA A 59 22.63 -9.07 20.68
N ALA A 60 23.07 -8.02 21.39
CA ALA A 60 22.90 -6.64 20.98
C ALA A 60 23.37 -6.45 19.52
N PRO A 61 22.53 -5.93 18.61
CA PRO A 61 23.03 -5.54 17.31
C PRO A 61 23.82 -4.24 17.49
N ASP A 62 25.10 -4.35 17.30
CA ASP A 62 26.06 -3.23 17.35
C ASP A 62 26.05 -2.45 16.00
N THR A 63 24.88 -2.19 15.48
CA THR A 63 24.71 -1.28 14.34
C THR A 63 23.35 -0.63 14.47
N THR A 64 23.35 0.63 14.86
CA THR A 64 22.22 1.56 14.77
C THR A 64 21.85 1.80 13.30
N THR A 65 21.27 0.81 12.65
CA THR A 65 20.63 1.02 11.35
C THR A 65 19.43 1.93 11.60
N LYS A 66 19.62 3.23 11.46
CA LYS A 66 18.54 4.21 11.57
C LYS A 66 17.55 3.93 10.45
N LEU A 67 16.41 3.39 10.83
CA LEU A 67 15.31 3.23 9.89
C LEU A 67 14.85 4.62 9.41
N PRO A 68 14.54 4.78 8.12
CA PRO A 68 14.07 6.07 7.58
C PRO A 68 12.72 6.47 8.17
N PHE A 69 11.92 5.48 8.60
CA PHE A 69 10.63 5.65 9.30
C PHE A 69 10.26 4.31 9.95
N ASP A 70 9.36 4.34 10.92
CA ASP A 70 8.80 3.14 11.53
C ASP A 70 7.57 2.67 10.76
N ARG A 71 6.76 3.65 10.30
CA ARG A 71 5.53 3.36 9.58
C ARG A 71 5.22 4.42 8.52
N LEU A 72 4.78 3.97 7.36
CA LEU A 72 4.22 4.78 6.29
C LEU A 72 2.80 4.30 6.00
N ASP A 73 1.83 5.20 6.12
CA ASP A 73 0.44 4.97 5.74
C ASP A 73 0.11 5.81 4.50
N ILE A 74 -0.50 5.22 3.50
CA ILE A 74 -0.99 5.90 2.29
C ILE A 74 -2.50 5.70 2.21
N THR A 75 -3.26 6.78 2.34
CA THR A 75 -4.72 6.77 2.17
C THR A 75 -5.07 6.96 0.70
N ILE A 76 -5.88 6.07 0.17
CA ILE A 76 -6.27 6.00 -1.23
C ILE A 76 -7.79 5.91 -1.30
N ARG A 77 -8.41 6.71 -2.14
CA ARG A 77 -9.82 6.55 -2.51
C ARG A 77 -9.91 5.54 -3.64
N MET A 78 -10.84 4.60 -3.49
CA MET A 78 -11.12 3.56 -4.47
C MET A 78 -12.47 3.85 -5.13
N THR A 79 -12.47 4.04 -6.45
CA THR A 79 -13.67 4.30 -7.23
C THR A 79 -13.86 3.18 -8.26
N PRO A 80 -14.91 2.34 -8.13
CA PRO A 80 -15.21 1.32 -9.13
C PRO A 80 -15.52 1.98 -10.49
N LEU A 81 -14.84 1.53 -11.54
CA LEU A 81 -15.10 1.93 -12.93
C LEU A 81 -15.86 0.85 -13.69
N SER A 82 -15.70 -0.41 -13.30
CA SER A 82 -16.42 -1.56 -13.82
C SER A 82 -16.49 -2.66 -12.76
N ASN A 83 -17.04 -3.81 -13.11
CA ASN A 83 -17.09 -4.98 -12.20
C ASN A 83 -15.70 -5.50 -11.80
N THR A 84 -14.66 -5.16 -12.56
CA THR A 84 -13.30 -5.63 -12.31
C THR A 84 -12.29 -4.52 -12.16
N ARG A 85 -12.56 -3.30 -12.65
CA ARG A 85 -11.59 -2.19 -12.63
C ARG A 85 -11.90 -1.20 -11.52
N VAL A 86 -10.88 -0.86 -10.73
CA VAL A 86 -10.97 0.12 -9.66
C VAL A 86 -9.92 1.21 -9.89
N ARG A 87 -10.38 2.46 -9.97
CA ARG A 87 -9.53 3.65 -9.98
C ARG A 87 -8.99 3.93 -8.59
N LEU A 88 -7.75 4.38 -8.50
CA LEU A 88 -7.06 4.76 -7.29
C LEU A 88 -6.72 6.24 -7.30
N ASP A 89 -7.24 6.99 -6.34
CA ASP A 89 -6.89 8.39 -6.12
C ASP A 89 -6.16 8.51 -4.78
N PHE A 90 -4.87 8.83 -4.83
CA PHE A 90 -4.05 9.02 -3.64
C PHE A 90 -4.46 10.32 -2.96
N LEU A 91 -4.82 10.26 -1.68
CA LEU A 91 -5.31 11.39 -0.92
C LEU A 91 -4.22 11.99 -0.04
N LYS A 92 -3.65 11.20 0.84
CA LYS A 92 -2.66 11.65 1.82
C LYS A 92 -1.71 10.53 2.22
N GLY A 93 -0.51 10.93 2.65
CA GLY A 93 0.45 10.06 3.29
C GLY A 93 0.72 10.50 4.73
N ARG A 94 1.08 9.54 5.58
CA ARG A 94 1.53 9.77 6.96
C ARG A 94 2.76 8.94 7.22
N VAL A 95 3.83 9.62 7.61
CA VAL A 95 5.09 9.00 8.00
C VAL A 95 5.23 9.09 9.50
N GLN A 96 5.48 7.98 10.17
CA GLN A 96 5.76 7.92 11.60
C GLN A 96 7.21 7.50 11.82
N ASN A 97 7.94 8.35 12.51
CA ASN A 97 9.32 8.10 12.91
C ASN A 97 9.56 8.67 14.32
N PRO A 98 9.22 7.92 15.38
CA PRO A 98 9.35 8.39 16.76
C PRO A 98 10.80 8.76 17.13
N ASN A 99 11.78 8.22 16.42
CA ASN A 99 13.20 8.46 16.64
C ASN A 99 13.76 9.63 15.82
N ALA A 100 12.90 10.37 15.08
CA ALA A 100 13.33 11.54 14.34
C ALA A 100 13.87 12.63 15.28
N PHE A 101 15.01 13.22 14.91
CA PHE A 101 15.66 14.30 15.67
C PHE A 101 14.74 15.52 15.83
N LEU A 102 14.04 15.89 14.75
CA LEU A 102 13.07 16.99 14.78
C LEU A 102 11.68 16.46 15.19
N PRO A 103 11.05 17.02 16.23
CA PRO A 103 9.72 16.60 16.66
C PRO A 103 8.66 16.65 15.57
N THR A 104 8.74 17.63 14.67
CA THR A 104 7.83 17.77 13.52
C THR A 104 7.93 16.64 12.49
N LEU A 105 9.03 15.90 12.47
CA LEU A 105 9.23 14.74 11.60
C LEU A 105 8.84 13.41 12.25
N ARG A 106 8.45 13.43 13.54
CA ARG A 106 8.03 12.21 14.24
C ARG A 106 6.68 11.69 13.77
N ASP A 107 5.81 12.59 13.35
CA ASP A 107 4.51 12.28 12.77
C ASP A 107 4.21 13.32 11.68
N PHE A 108 4.63 13.02 10.47
CA PHE A 108 4.52 13.95 9.35
C PHE A 108 3.41 13.49 8.40
N GLN A 109 2.49 14.41 8.10
CA GLN A 109 1.42 14.17 7.12
C GLN A 109 1.61 15.06 5.90
N PHE A 110 1.33 14.51 4.72
CA PHE A 110 1.34 15.23 3.47
C PHE A 110 0.14 14.85 2.60
N GLN A 111 -0.24 15.74 1.71
CA GLN A 111 -1.32 15.50 0.77
C GLN A 111 -0.74 15.24 -0.62
N PHE A 112 -1.35 14.31 -1.35
CA PHE A 112 -1.04 14.13 -2.75
C PHE A 112 -1.73 15.22 -3.59
N PRO A 113 -1.20 15.55 -4.79
CA PRO A 113 -1.88 16.42 -5.72
C PRO A 113 -3.29 15.93 -6.00
N PRO A 114 -4.26 16.85 -6.20
CA PRO A 114 -5.63 16.46 -6.54
C PRO A 114 -5.68 15.53 -7.77
N ALA A 115 -6.57 14.55 -7.75
CA ALA A 115 -6.78 13.62 -8.87
C ALA A 115 -7.01 14.34 -10.21
N ALA A 116 -7.66 15.50 -10.16
CA ALA A 116 -7.88 16.36 -11.35
C ALA A 116 -6.59 16.77 -12.07
N LEU A 117 -5.47 16.94 -11.34
CA LEU A 117 -4.17 17.22 -11.95
C LEU A 117 -3.65 16.00 -12.73
N GLY A 118 -3.79 14.80 -12.15
CA GLY A 118 -3.44 13.55 -12.83
C GLY A 118 -4.26 13.33 -14.10
N ASP A 119 -5.56 13.60 -14.02
CA ASP A 119 -6.47 13.51 -15.17
C ASP A 119 -6.12 14.51 -16.27
N PHE A 120 -5.79 15.74 -15.90
CA PHE A 120 -5.32 16.75 -16.85
C PHE A 120 -4.06 16.31 -17.58
N LEU A 121 -3.06 15.82 -16.83
CA LEU A 121 -1.81 15.33 -17.42
C LEU A 121 -2.02 14.09 -18.31
N ALA A 122 -2.96 13.20 -17.95
CA ALA A 122 -3.32 12.06 -18.78
C ALA A 122 -3.92 12.51 -20.12
N ARG A 123 -4.82 13.49 -20.10
CA ARG A 123 -5.42 14.08 -21.33
C ARG A 123 -4.38 14.74 -22.22
N LEU A 124 -3.41 15.45 -21.66
CA LEU A 124 -2.29 16.03 -22.43
C LEU A 124 -1.44 14.96 -23.13
N ARG A 125 -1.44 13.73 -22.61
CA ARG A 125 -0.77 12.57 -23.22
C ARG A 125 -1.66 11.77 -24.15
N GLY A 126 -2.86 12.29 -24.48
CA GLY A 126 -3.82 11.61 -25.37
C GLY A 126 -4.56 10.43 -24.73
N LYS A 127 -4.52 10.29 -23.40
CA LYS A 127 -5.24 9.23 -22.66
C LYS A 127 -6.58 9.76 -22.14
N ASP A 128 -7.63 8.94 -22.20
CA ASP A 128 -8.88 9.23 -21.51
C ASP A 128 -8.85 8.69 -20.08
N PRO A 129 -8.80 9.56 -19.05
CA PRO A 129 -8.73 9.13 -17.66
C PRO A 129 -9.99 8.41 -17.16
N ARG A 130 -11.09 8.41 -17.94
CA ARG A 130 -12.30 7.64 -17.63
C ARG A 130 -12.14 6.16 -17.99
N VAL A 131 -11.33 5.87 -18.99
CA VAL A 131 -11.06 4.51 -19.48
C VAL A 131 -9.76 3.97 -18.89
N GLU A 132 -8.73 4.80 -18.91
CA GLU A 132 -7.40 4.48 -18.41
C GLU A 132 -6.95 5.58 -17.44
N PRO A 133 -7.39 5.52 -16.16
CA PRO A 133 -6.99 6.52 -15.16
C PRO A 133 -5.50 6.42 -14.87
N PRO A 134 -4.88 7.49 -14.31
CA PRO A 134 -3.45 7.52 -13.96
C PRO A 134 -3.01 6.39 -13.04
N ALA A 135 -3.89 5.93 -12.16
CA ALA A 135 -3.65 4.78 -11.31
C ALA A 135 -4.93 3.93 -11.20
N TYR A 136 -4.79 2.65 -11.43
CA TYR A 136 -5.89 1.68 -11.32
C TYR A 136 -5.34 0.27 -11.09
N PHE A 137 -6.23 -0.62 -10.69
CA PHE A 137 -5.99 -2.06 -10.77
C PHE A 137 -7.22 -2.78 -11.31
N ASP A 138 -6.97 -3.92 -11.93
CA ASP A 138 -8.00 -4.86 -12.35
C ASP A 138 -8.06 -6.03 -11.36
N ILE A 139 -9.23 -6.32 -10.81
CA ILE A 139 -9.48 -7.50 -9.98
C ILE A 139 -9.51 -8.71 -10.89
N LEU A 140 -8.60 -9.65 -10.68
CA LEU A 140 -8.51 -10.91 -11.43
C LEU A 140 -9.24 -12.03 -10.70
N TYR A 141 -9.22 -11.99 -9.37
CA TYR A 141 -9.87 -12.97 -8.51
C TYR A 141 -10.16 -12.36 -7.14
N ILE A 142 -11.27 -12.71 -6.53
CA ILE A 142 -11.61 -12.34 -5.16
C ILE A 142 -12.54 -13.38 -4.54
N ASP A 143 -12.19 -13.84 -3.33
CA ASP A 143 -13.05 -14.63 -2.47
C ASP A 143 -12.95 -14.15 -1.01
N ASN A 144 -13.35 -14.98 -0.05
CA ASN A 144 -13.34 -14.60 1.36
C ASN A 144 -11.93 -14.47 1.95
N ASP A 145 -10.94 -15.15 1.37
CA ASP A 145 -9.59 -15.28 1.93
C ASP A 145 -8.51 -14.69 1.03
N LEU A 146 -8.80 -14.57 -0.26
CA LEU A 146 -7.80 -14.19 -1.26
C LEU A 146 -8.32 -13.13 -2.21
N ARG A 147 -7.46 -12.17 -2.51
CA ARG A 147 -7.65 -11.21 -3.60
C ARG A 147 -6.42 -11.20 -4.51
N VAL A 148 -6.66 -11.35 -5.81
CA VAL A 148 -5.64 -11.20 -6.84
C VAL A 148 -6.01 -10.02 -7.72
N HIS A 149 -5.09 -9.09 -7.89
CA HIS A 149 -5.31 -7.94 -8.77
C HIS A 149 -4.05 -7.61 -9.57
N ARG A 150 -4.24 -6.95 -10.72
CA ARG A 150 -3.19 -6.51 -11.61
C ARG A 150 -3.24 -5.00 -11.74
N THR A 151 -2.11 -4.34 -11.52
CA THR A 151 -1.98 -2.88 -11.71
C THR A 151 -1.94 -2.51 -13.19
N GLY A 152 -2.15 -1.22 -13.49
CA GLY A 152 -2.02 -0.68 -14.85
C GLY A 152 -0.63 -0.89 -15.47
N GLU A 153 0.41 -1.09 -14.65
CA GLU A 153 1.77 -1.44 -15.07
C GLU A 153 1.96 -2.95 -15.34
N GLY A 154 0.91 -3.75 -15.18
CA GLY A 154 0.94 -5.21 -15.39
C GLY A 154 1.43 -6.04 -14.20
N LYS A 155 1.81 -5.43 -13.07
CA LYS A 155 2.23 -6.16 -11.86
C LYS A 155 1.04 -6.84 -11.22
N VAL A 156 1.21 -8.11 -10.84
CA VAL A 156 0.18 -8.91 -10.16
C VAL A 156 0.50 -8.98 -8.68
N PHE A 157 -0.51 -8.69 -7.88
CA PHE A 157 -0.47 -8.77 -6.42
C PHE A 157 -1.46 -9.82 -5.94
N VAL A 158 -0.99 -10.64 -4.99
CA VAL A 158 -1.80 -11.64 -4.29
C VAL A 158 -1.85 -11.21 -2.83
N GLN A 159 -3.06 -11.01 -2.32
CA GLN A 159 -3.30 -10.58 -0.95
C GLN A 159 -4.17 -11.62 -0.27
N GLN A 160 -3.72 -12.07 0.88
CA GLN A 160 -4.48 -12.98 1.72
C GLN A 160 -5.06 -12.21 2.91
N ARG A 161 -6.26 -12.57 3.31
CA ARG A 161 -6.91 -12.03 4.50
C ARG A 161 -6.22 -12.56 5.77
N ASP A 162 -5.92 -11.70 6.78
CA ASP A 162 -5.53 -12.19 8.12
C ASP A 162 -6.77 -12.85 8.74
N GLY A 163 -6.67 -14.10 9.08
CA GLY A 163 -7.65 -14.73 9.94
C GLY A 163 -7.61 -14.06 11.32
N ASN A 164 -8.77 -13.67 11.83
CA ASN A 164 -8.94 -13.36 13.25
C ASN A 164 -8.78 -14.63 14.09
#